data_2c96f9529692677dc79354b5bc2ba629
#
_entry.id   2c96f9529692677dc79354b5bc2ba629
#
_cell.length_a   1.000
_cell.length_b   1.000
_cell.length_c   1.000
_cell.angle_alpha   90.00
_cell.angle_beta   90.00
_cell.angle_gamma   90.00
#
_symmetry.space_group_name_H-M   'P 1'
#
loop_
_entity.id
_entity.type
_entity.pdbx_description
1 polymer ?
#
loop_
_entity_poly.entity_id
_entity_poly.type
_entity_poly.pdbx_seq_one_letter_code
_entity_poly.pdbx_strand_id
1 'polypeptide(L)'
;MFFRISAVAVVVSIIVGSSAQAQIQQIQVRSPMKLPDPRGEFVRQCAPHMAGRWAHPESVCSCLHDHAAAAVEDADLREALLRGISETGVPTIETEWVPPSKQSEIGATFTKIAKPTLQCMFEPLN
;
A
#
# COMPACT_ATOMS: atom_id res chain seq x y z
N MET A 1 -26.28 -54.15 48.39
CA MET A 1 -26.31 -53.63 48.02
C MET A 1 -25.81 -52.80 47.44
N PHE A 2 -25.36 -52.57 46.81
CA PHE A 2 -25.05 -51.90 46.25
C PHE A 2 -24.55 -51.22 45.58
N PHE A 3 -24.14 -50.90 44.98
CA PHE A 3 -23.90 -50.34 44.29
C PHE A 3 -23.42 -49.70 43.61
N ARG A 4 -23.03 -49.26 43.03
CA ARG A 4 -22.77 -48.83 42.37
C ARG A 4 -22.40 -48.08 41.62
N ILE A 5 -22.01 -47.68 41.06
CA ILE A 5 -21.81 -47.08 40.29
C ILE A 5 -21.41 -46.23 39.80
N SER A 6 -20.97 -45.85 39.26
CA SER A 6 -20.80 -45.33 38.48
C SER A 6 -20.30 -44.47 37.90
N ALA A 7 -19.83 -44.16 37.58
CA ALA A 7 -18.99 -43.74 37.09
C ALA A 7 -18.94 -43.20 35.90
N VAL A 8 -18.67 -42.89 35.43
CA VAL A 8 -18.58 -42.53 34.33
C VAL A 8 -18.42 -41.39 33.89
N ALA A 9 -18.25 -41.09 33.34
CA ALA A 9 -18.24 -40.15 32.85
C ALA A 9 -17.39 -39.42 32.44
N VAL A 10 -17.18 -38.92 32.25
CA VAL A 10 -16.44 -38.15 32.01
C VAL A 10 -15.82 -37.85 30.95
N VAL A 11 -15.50 -37.90 30.41
CA VAL A 11 -14.78 -37.73 29.47
C VAL A 11 -14.87 -36.89 28.42
N VAL A 12 -15.66 -36.55 28.10
CA VAL A 12 -15.79 -35.91 27.00
C VAL A 12 -15.19 -34.68 26.68
N SER A 13 -14.87 -34.03 27.45
CA SER A 13 -14.66 -32.79 27.17
C SER A 13 -13.52 -32.38 26.48
N ILE A 14 -12.72 -33.12 26.27
CA ILE A 14 -11.57 -32.68 25.81
C ILE A 14 -11.40 -32.26 24.47
N ILE A 15 -12.11 -32.66 23.71
CA ILE A 15 -11.77 -32.49 22.40
C ILE A 15 -11.91 -31.20 21.79
N VAL A 16 -12.67 -30.44 22.28
CA VAL A 16 -13.01 -29.30 21.58
C VAL A 16 -11.91 -28.30 21.43
N GLY A 17 -11.08 -28.23 22.35
CA GLY A 17 -10.08 -27.19 22.29
C GLY A 17 -9.13 -27.33 21.15
N SER A 18 -8.88 -28.51 20.77
CA SER A 18 -7.88 -28.70 19.73
C SER A 18 -8.32 -28.18 18.41
N SER A 19 -9.55 -28.27 18.15
CA SER A 19 -10.03 -27.82 16.86
C SER A 19 -9.88 -26.34 16.68
N ALA A 20 -10.15 -25.62 17.73
CA ALA A 20 -10.06 -24.18 17.62
C ALA A 20 -8.64 -23.73 17.38
N GLN A 21 -7.71 -24.38 18.01
CA GLN A 21 -6.32 -24.01 17.82
C GLN A 21 -5.85 -24.32 16.41
N ALA A 22 -6.28 -25.43 15.90
CA ALA A 22 -5.88 -25.79 14.55
C ALA A 22 -6.41 -24.79 13.54
N GLN A 23 -7.61 -24.32 13.75
CA GLN A 23 -8.17 -23.35 12.84
C GLN A 23 -7.41 -22.04 12.88
N ILE A 24 -7.03 -21.61 14.05
CA ILE A 24 -6.28 -20.39 14.16
C ILE A 24 -4.94 -20.50 13.46
N GLN A 25 -4.29 -21.62 13.60
CA GLN A 25 -3.03 -21.82 12.93
C GLN A 25 -3.18 -21.81 11.42
N GLN A 26 -4.23 -22.40 10.94
CA GLN A 26 -4.45 -22.40 9.50
C GLN A 26 -4.66 -21.01 8.96
N ILE A 27 -5.34 -20.17 9.71
CA ILE A 27 -5.54 -18.81 9.29
C ILE A 27 -4.21 -18.08 9.23
N GLN A 28 -3.37 -18.30 10.20
CA GLN A 28 -2.09 -17.65 10.21
C GLN A 28 -1.20 -18.10 9.07
N VAL A 29 -1.27 -19.36 8.74
CA VAL A 29 -0.46 -19.86 7.65
C VAL A 29 -0.92 -19.28 6.33
N ARG A 30 -2.17 -19.00 6.24
CA ARG A 30 -2.64 -18.46 5.02
C ARG A 30 -2.41 -17.02 4.91
N SER A 31 -2.09 -16.41 5.97
CA SER A 31 -1.79 -15.05 5.94
C SER A 31 -0.64 -14.89 5.07
N PRO A 32 -0.78 -14.25 4.09
CA PRO A 32 0.16 -14.31 3.12
C PRO A 32 1.33 -13.59 3.36
N MET A 33 2.16 -14.10 2.89
CA MET A 33 3.32 -13.58 2.86
C MET A 33 3.48 -12.75 1.69
N LYS A 34 2.50 -12.15 1.13
CA LYS A 34 2.64 -11.27 0.03
C LYS A 34 3.33 -10.05 0.52
N LEU A 35 4.46 -9.79 -0.03
CA LEU A 35 5.13 -8.54 0.21
C LEU A 35 4.26 -7.43 -0.34
N PRO A 36 4.22 -6.30 0.31
CA PRO A 36 3.45 -5.19 -0.20
C PRO A 36 3.99 -4.80 -1.57
N ASP A 37 3.10 -4.44 -2.45
CA ASP A 37 3.45 -3.94 -3.75
C ASP A 37 3.31 -2.42 -3.72
N PRO A 38 4.40 -1.69 -3.51
CA PRO A 38 4.30 -0.23 -3.34
C PRO A 38 3.72 0.47 -4.56
N ARG A 39 4.01 -0.04 -5.73
CA ARG A 39 3.49 0.58 -6.95
C ARG A 39 1.98 0.35 -7.06
N GLY A 40 1.54 -0.87 -6.84
CA GLY A 40 0.11 -1.17 -6.87
C GLY A 40 -0.67 -0.41 -5.82
N GLU A 41 -0.09 -0.27 -4.61
CA GLU A 41 -0.73 0.48 -3.56
C GLU A 41 -0.81 1.96 -3.92
N PHE A 42 0.24 2.51 -4.50
CA PHE A 42 0.23 3.88 -4.97
C PHE A 42 -0.88 4.10 -5.97
N VAL A 43 -1.01 3.23 -6.95
CA VAL A 43 -2.04 3.36 -7.98
C VAL A 43 -3.43 3.29 -7.37
N ARG A 44 -3.64 2.39 -6.41
CA ARG A 44 -4.93 2.29 -5.74
C ARG A 44 -5.32 3.57 -4.99
N GLN A 45 -4.34 4.22 -4.39
CA GLN A 45 -4.60 5.46 -3.66
C GLN A 45 -4.73 6.66 -4.59
N CYS A 46 -3.98 6.68 -5.66
CA CYS A 46 -3.95 7.78 -6.60
C CYS A 46 -5.15 7.81 -7.53
N ALA A 47 -5.55 6.67 -8.06
CA ALA A 47 -6.57 6.60 -9.09
C ALA A 47 -7.90 7.29 -8.73
N PRO A 48 -8.42 7.17 -7.50
CA PRO A 48 -9.65 7.86 -7.17
C PRO A 48 -9.57 9.38 -7.32
N HIS A 49 -8.40 9.95 -7.14
CA HIS A 49 -8.22 11.40 -7.31
C HIS A 49 -8.18 11.82 -8.77
N MET A 50 -7.91 10.87 -9.66
CA MET A 50 -7.85 11.12 -11.09
C MET A 50 -9.19 10.84 -11.77
N ALA A 51 -10.06 10.08 -11.12
CA ALA A 51 -11.34 9.70 -11.71
C ALA A 51 -12.17 10.96 -11.96
N GLY A 52 -12.80 11.01 -13.11
CA GLY A 52 -13.59 12.17 -13.47
C GLY A 52 -12.80 13.27 -14.17
N ARG A 53 -11.48 13.24 -14.05
CA ARG A 53 -10.63 14.21 -14.73
C ARG A 53 -9.87 13.60 -15.89
N TRP A 54 -9.55 12.34 -15.77
CA TRP A 54 -8.76 11.63 -16.78
C TRP A 54 -9.48 10.36 -17.18
N ALA A 55 -9.37 10.02 -18.46
CA ALA A 55 -10.06 8.85 -18.99
C ALA A 55 -9.47 7.53 -18.46
N HIS A 56 -8.20 7.53 -18.13
CA HIS A 56 -7.52 6.32 -17.68
C HIS A 56 -6.76 6.59 -16.39
N PRO A 57 -7.47 6.73 -15.26
CA PRO A 57 -6.81 7.09 -13.99
C PRO A 57 -5.68 6.18 -13.58
N GLU A 58 -5.86 4.87 -13.73
CA GLU A 58 -4.83 3.95 -13.31
C GLU A 58 -3.58 4.06 -14.15
N SER A 59 -3.74 4.28 -15.45
CA SER A 59 -2.60 4.47 -16.34
C SER A 59 -1.84 5.75 -16.02
N VAL A 60 -2.57 6.82 -15.73
CA VAL A 60 -1.95 8.07 -15.36
C VAL A 60 -1.16 7.90 -14.07
N CYS A 61 -1.76 7.27 -13.07
CA CYS A 61 -1.07 7.05 -11.80
C CYS A 61 0.14 6.14 -11.94
N SER A 62 0.04 5.10 -12.74
CA SER A 62 1.18 4.23 -13.00
C SER A 62 2.32 4.98 -13.67
N CYS A 63 1.98 5.82 -14.63
CA CYS A 63 2.95 6.64 -15.35
C CYS A 63 3.64 7.61 -14.39
N LEU A 64 2.88 8.28 -13.54
CA LEU A 64 3.44 9.22 -12.57
C LEU A 64 4.37 8.53 -11.59
N HIS A 65 3.98 7.36 -11.13
CA HIS A 65 4.82 6.58 -10.23
C HIS A 65 6.17 6.25 -10.89
N ASP A 66 6.11 5.74 -12.10
CA ASP A 66 7.31 5.27 -12.77
C ASP A 66 8.26 6.41 -13.11
N HIS A 67 7.71 7.55 -13.50
CA HIS A 67 8.56 8.71 -13.77
C HIS A 67 9.15 9.30 -12.49
N ALA A 68 8.39 9.33 -11.41
CA ALA A 68 8.92 9.80 -10.14
C ALA A 68 10.05 8.89 -9.66
N ALA A 69 9.84 7.59 -9.79
CA ALA A 69 10.84 6.62 -9.37
C ALA A 69 12.11 6.73 -10.20
N ALA A 70 11.98 7.05 -11.48
CA ALA A 70 13.14 7.12 -12.36
C ALA A 70 13.86 8.47 -12.31
N ALA A 71 13.10 9.55 -12.13
CA ALA A 71 13.69 10.88 -12.23
C ALA A 71 14.18 11.44 -10.90
N VAL A 72 13.62 10.99 -9.79
CA VAL A 72 13.99 11.51 -8.48
C VAL A 72 14.89 10.51 -7.78
N GLU A 73 16.17 10.81 -7.74
CA GLU A 73 17.15 9.89 -7.18
C GLU A 73 17.17 9.87 -5.66
N ASP A 74 16.90 10.99 -5.02
CA ASP A 74 16.91 11.05 -3.58
C ASP A 74 15.67 10.35 -3.03
N ALA A 75 15.89 9.40 -2.13
CA ALA A 75 14.80 8.59 -1.61
C ALA A 75 13.78 9.40 -0.82
N ASP A 76 14.22 10.37 -0.03
CA ASP A 76 13.30 11.16 0.78
C ASP A 76 12.44 12.06 -0.09
N LEU A 77 13.02 12.68 -1.09
CA LEU A 77 12.27 13.52 -2.01
C LEU A 77 11.32 12.69 -2.86
N ARG A 78 11.77 11.52 -3.29
CA ARG A 78 10.94 10.63 -4.08
C ARG A 78 9.72 10.17 -3.29
N GLU A 79 9.93 9.74 -2.05
CA GLU A 79 8.83 9.30 -1.22
C GLU A 79 7.87 10.42 -0.89
N ALA A 80 8.37 11.61 -0.61
CA ALA A 80 7.51 12.74 -0.35
C ALA A 80 6.67 13.09 -1.58
N LEU A 81 7.26 13.04 -2.76
CA LEU A 81 6.55 13.31 -4.00
C LEU A 81 5.47 12.25 -4.27
N LEU A 82 5.84 10.98 -4.13
CA LEU A 82 4.87 9.90 -4.35
C LEU A 82 3.72 10.00 -3.36
N ARG A 83 4.02 10.35 -2.12
CA ARG A 83 2.99 10.53 -1.12
C ARG A 83 2.04 11.66 -1.51
N GLY A 84 2.59 12.77 -1.96
CA GLY A 84 1.76 13.89 -2.38
C GLY A 84 0.85 13.53 -3.53
N ILE A 85 1.38 12.83 -4.52
CA ILE A 85 0.57 12.41 -5.66
C ILE A 85 -0.51 11.42 -5.22
N SER A 86 -0.17 10.46 -4.38
CA SER A 86 -1.14 9.45 -3.97
C SER A 86 -2.26 10.06 -3.12
N GLU A 87 -1.97 11.09 -2.35
CA GLU A 87 -2.97 11.69 -1.47
C GLU A 87 -3.82 12.77 -2.15
N THR A 88 -3.29 13.42 -3.15
CA THR A 88 -3.99 14.54 -3.77
C THR A 88 -4.24 14.40 -5.27
N GLY A 89 -3.55 13.49 -5.90
CA GLY A 89 -3.61 13.36 -7.36
C GLY A 89 -2.79 14.41 -8.09
N VAL A 90 -1.97 15.18 -7.37
CA VAL A 90 -1.14 16.22 -7.96
C VAL A 90 0.24 16.15 -7.40
N PRO A 91 1.28 16.42 -8.18
CA PRO A 91 2.62 16.46 -7.65
C PRO A 91 2.74 17.53 -6.56
N THR A 92 2.95 17.08 -5.33
CA THR A 92 3.02 17.95 -4.17
C THR A 92 4.05 17.36 -3.22
N ILE A 93 4.85 18.22 -2.63
CA ILE A 93 5.80 17.81 -1.60
C ILE A 93 5.62 18.77 -0.42
N GLU A 94 5.13 18.22 0.68
CA GLU A 94 5.03 19.02 1.90
C GLU A 94 6.40 19.14 2.52
N THR A 95 6.77 20.36 2.89
CA THR A 95 8.10 20.62 3.41
C THR A 95 8.44 19.73 4.61
N GLU A 96 7.48 19.51 5.48
CA GLU A 96 7.73 18.72 6.68
C GLU A 96 7.97 17.25 6.42
N TRP A 97 7.72 16.79 5.22
CA TRP A 97 8.01 15.39 4.88
C TRP A 97 9.46 15.20 4.44
N VAL A 98 10.20 16.27 4.33
CA VAL A 98 11.56 16.24 3.81
C VAL A 98 12.53 16.71 4.88
N PRO A 99 13.63 16.00 5.11
CA PRO A 99 14.60 16.42 6.10
C PRO A 99 15.09 17.84 5.82
N PRO A 100 15.36 18.62 6.87
CA PRO A 100 15.77 20.01 6.68
C PRO A 100 16.93 20.21 5.72
N SER A 101 17.86 19.26 5.70
CA SER A 101 19.03 19.37 4.83
C SER A 101 18.69 19.22 3.34
N LYS A 102 17.50 18.76 3.03
CA LYS A 102 17.10 18.51 1.64
C LYS A 102 15.97 19.40 1.17
N GLN A 103 15.45 20.23 2.05
CA GLN A 103 14.29 21.07 1.69
C GLN A 103 14.61 22.04 0.57
N SER A 104 15.86 22.47 0.46
CA SER A 104 16.24 23.38 -0.61
C SER A 104 16.20 22.71 -1.99
N GLU A 105 16.09 21.38 -2.04
CA GLU A 105 16.06 20.67 -3.30
C GLU A 105 14.66 20.39 -3.80
N ILE A 106 13.65 20.81 -3.06
CA ILE A 106 12.27 20.56 -3.45
C ILE A 106 11.96 21.19 -4.81
N GLY A 107 12.38 22.43 -5.00
CA GLY A 107 12.12 23.12 -6.26
C GLY A 107 12.77 22.44 -7.43
N ALA A 108 14.00 21.97 -7.28
CA ALA A 108 14.69 21.26 -8.34
C ALA A 108 14.02 19.94 -8.67
N THR A 109 13.43 19.30 -7.66
CA THR A 109 12.70 18.07 -7.87
C THR A 109 11.48 18.30 -8.77
N PHE A 110 10.74 19.37 -8.51
CA PHE A 110 9.60 19.70 -9.37
C PHE A 110 10.04 20.00 -10.80
N THR A 111 11.17 20.65 -10.96
CA THR A 111 11.69 20.91 -12.29
C THR A 111 11.99 19.62 -13.04
N LYS A 112 12.54 18.63 -12.35
CA LYS A 112 12.88 17.35 -12.98
C LYS A 112 11.65 16.59 -13.45
N ILE A 113 10.57 16.70 -12.73
CA ILE A 113 9.40 15.90 -13.05
C ILE A 113 8.33 16.66 -13.83
N ALA A 114 8.54 17.92 -14.12
CA ALA A 114 7.52 18.72 -14.80
C ALA A 114 7.12 18.15 -16.14
N LYS A 115 8.09 17.87 -17.00
CA LYS A 115 7.81 17.35 -18.33
C LYS A 115 7.21 15.95 -18.28
N PRO A 116 7.79 15.00 -17.53
CA PRO A 116 7.20 13.68 -17.41
C PRO A 116 5.76 13.72 -16.86
N THR A 117 5.51 14.61 -15.90
CA THR A 117 4.17 14.73 -15.35
C THR A 117 3.17 15.15 -16.42
N LEU A 118 3.53 16.14 -17.22
CA LEU A 118 2.65 16.57 -18.28
C LEU A 118 2.43 15.49 -19.32
N GLN A 119 3.47 14.72 -19.62
CA GLN A 119 3.33 13.61 -20.55
C GLN A 119 2.38 12.56 -20.02
N CYS A 120 2.46 12.24 -18.74
CA CYS A 120 1.56 11.26 -18.16
C CYS A 120 0.10 11.71 -18.18
N MET A 121 -0.12 13.00 -18.00
CA MET A 121 -1.48 13.52 -17.88
C MET A 121 -2.15 13.81 -19.21
N PHE A 122 -1.40 14.25 -20.20
CA PHE A 122 -1.98 14.75 -21.43
C PHE A 122 -1.70 13.95 -22.70
N GLU A 123 -0.74 13.06 -22.66
CA GLU A 123 -0.48 12.22 -23.82
C GLU A 123 -1.22 10.90 -23.70
N PRO A 124 -1.70 10.37 -24.83
CA PRO A 124 -2.39 9.10 -24.78
C PRO A 124 -1.43 8.01 -24.34
N LEU A 125 -1.88 7.22 -23.39
CA LEU A 125 -1.09 6.11 -22.89
C LEU A 125 -1.56 4.85 -23.59
N ASN A 126 -0.68 4.25 -24.28
CA ASN A 126 -1.01 3.03 -25.01
C ASN A 126 -0.60 1.79 -24.27
#